data_4fad4a1c9a9454ca72df7b975ce6070a
#
_entry.id   4fad4a1c9a9454ca72df7b975ce6070a
#
_cell.length_a   1.000
_cell.length_b   1.000
_cell.length_c   1.000
_cell.angle_alpha   90.00
_cell.angle_beta   90.00
_cell.angle_gamma   90.00
#
_symmetry.space_group_name_H-M   'P 1'
#
loop_
_entity.id
_entity.type
_entity.pdbx_description
1 polymer ?
#
loop_
_entity_poly.entity_id
_entity_poly.type
_entity_poly.pdbx_seq_one_letter_code
_entity_poly.pdbx_strand_id
1 'polypeptide(L)'
;MEHLFINTDIPPEVNAEFRVYSDDEMKRLNAEITQMDVQIARCLLIHQMLGTRISDTLTLRPDCLTRENGQDMIEIYQVKTKRYKKPISKELAKLLQSSIEYTQEKFGDTEYIFVNEKEPDRPMQYMAIKTKVMSMIQEKQLKDDHGELFGFGTHMFRHYYGVKLTEMHLDDWTIARLLGHKRLNNVQHYRKMSNQRMADETREV
;
A
#
# COMPACT_ATOMS: atom_id res chain seq x y z
N MET A 1 -14.20 48.44 -6.12
CA MET A 1 -14.10 47.27 -5.20
C MET A 1 -13.16 46.26 -5.84
N GLU A 2 -11.90 46.51 -5.75
CA GLU A 2 -10.82 45.68 -6.35
C GLU A 2 -9.82 45.30 -5.29
N HIS A 3 -9.42 44.02 -5.33
CA HIS A 3 -8.37 43.39 -4.54
C HIS A 3 -8.72 42.99 -3.10
N LEU A 4 -9.53 41.93 -2.98
CA LEU A 4 -9.83 41.28 -1.69
C LEU A 4 -8.87 40.12 -1.33
N PHE A 5 -7.96 39.73 -2.21
CA PHE A 5 -6.93 38.71 -1.93
C PHE A 5 -5.61 39.08 -2.58
N ILE A 6 -4.60 39.33 -1.75
CA ILE A 6 -3.21 39.46 -2.16
C ILE A 6 -2.59 38.08 -2.11
N ASN A 7 -1.75 37.71 -3.08
CA ASN A 7 -1.07 36.39 -3.15
C ASN A 7 -0.23 36.03 -1.91
N THR A 8 -0.03 36.96 -0.98
CA THR A 8 0.65 36.74 0.31
C THR A 8 -0.24 36.12 1.39
N ASP A 9 -1.56 36.05 1.16
CA ASP A 9 -2.51 35.46 2.13
C ASP A 9 -2.68 33.95 1.99
N ILE A 10 -2.03 33.35 0.99
CA ILE A 10 -1.95 31.88 0.84
C ILE A 10 -0.75 31.45 1.69
N PRO A 11 -0.97 30.68 2.79
CA PRO A 11 0.16 30.11 3.52
C PRO A 11 1.03 29.34 2.54
N PRO A 12 2.37 29.41 2.63
CA PRO A 12 3.23 28.59 1.80
C PRO A 12 2.79 27.13 1.97
N GLU A 13 2.63 26.43 0.84
CA GLU A 13 2.41 24.97 0.88
C GLU A 13 3.52 24.38 1.75
N VAL A 14 3.17 24.01 2.97
CA VAL A 14 4.04 23.21 3.79
C VAL A 14 4.11 21.89 3.05
N ASN A 15 5.20 21.66 2.32
CA ASN A 15 5.50 20.34 1.78
C ASN A 15 5.44 19.40 2.96
N ALA A 16 4.35 18.66 3.07
CA ALA A 16 4.22 17.60 4.07
C ALA A 16 5.45 16.72 3.85
N GLU A 17 6.35 16.67 4.82
CA GLU A 17 7.48 15.76 4.78
C GLU A 17 6.91 14.36 4.55
N PHE A 18 7.17 13.82 3.36
CA PHE A 18 6.73 12.48 3.02
C PHE A 18 7.56 11.50 3.81
N ARG A 19 7.01 11.06 4.92
CA ARG A 19 7.62 10.04 5.74
C ARG A 19 7.44 8.67 5.09
N VAL A 20 8.54 7.92 4.99
CA VAL A 20 8.55 6.51 4.59
C VAL A 20 8.90 5.68 5.81
N TYR A 21 8.20 4.57 6.04
CA TYR A 21 8.58 3.62 7.09
C TYR A 21 9.97 3.06 6.85
N SER A 22 10.76 2.93 7.92
CA SER A 22 12.00 2.16 7.89
C SER A 22 11.70 0.65 7.81
N ASP A 23 12.72 -0.15 7.48
CA ASP A 23 12.58 -1.61 7.44
C ASP A 23 12.23 -2.18 8.81
N ASP A 24 12.80 -1.62 9.89
CA ASP A 24 12.51 -2.04 11.25
C ASP A 24 11.12 -1.60 11.71
N GLU A 25 10.67 -0.41 11.31
CA GLU A 25 9.28 0.02 11.51
C GLU A 25 8.31 -0.94 10.81
N MET A 26 8.57 -1.31 9.56
CA MET A 26 7.75 -2.28 8.82
C MET A 26 7.71 -3.65 9.50
N LYS A 27 8.83 -4.13 10.02
CA LYS A 27 8.89 -5.40 10.77
C LYS A 27 8.02 -5.35 12.03
N ARG A 28 8.15 -4.27 12.84
CA ARG A 28 7.37 -4.09 14.06
C ARG A 28 5.87 -4.01 13.77
N LEU A 29 5.50 -3.20 12.77
CA LEU A 29 4.10 -3.06 12.37
C LEU A 29 3.51 -4.37 11.85
N ASN A 30 4.25 -5.10 11.01
CA ASN A 30 3.80 -6.38 10.46
C ASN A 30 3.70 -7.48 11.51
N ALA A 31 4.54 -7.49 12.52
CA ALA A 31 4.43 -8.43 13.64
C ALA A 31 3.05 -8.30 14.34
N GLU A 32 2.56 -7.09 14.52
CA GLU A 32 1.23 -6.85 15.10
C GLU A 32 0.10 -7.05 14.08
N ILE A 33 0.28 -6.64 12.84
CA ILE A 33 -0.72 -6.85 11.76
C ILE A 33 -1.03 -8.34 11.60
N THR A 34 -0.04 -9.22 11.66
CA THR A 34 -0.24 -10.68 11.53
C THR A 34 -1.09 -11.30 12.65
N GLN A 35 -1.26 -10.60 13.78
CA GLN A 35 -2.11 -11.03 14.89
C GLN A 35 -3.56 -10.51 14.77
N MET A 36 -3.84 -9.66 13.79
CA MET A 36 -5.18 -9.12 13.57
C MET A 36 -6.11 -10.15 12.90
N ASP A 37 -7.36 -9.74 12.69
CA ASP A 37 -8.31 -10.51 11.88
C ASP A 37 -7.71 -10.95 10.55
N VAL A 38 -7.99 -12.19 10.16
CA VAL A 38 -7.38 -12.85 8.99
C VAL A 38 -7.54 -12.05 7.70
N GLN A 39 -8.73 -11.51 7.44
CA GLN A 39 -8.96 -10.71 6.24
C GLN A 39 -8.15 -9.41 6.25
N ILE A 40 -8.12 -8.73 7.41
CA ILE A 40 -7.37 -7.48 7.56
C ILE A 40 -5.88 -7.73 7.43
N ALA A 41 -5.35 -8.72 8.13
CA ALA A 41 -3.93 -9.06 8.07
C ALA A 41 -3.50 -9.39 6.63
N ARG A 42 -4.21 -10.27 5.96
CA ARG A 42 -3.91 -10.66 4.57
C ARG A 42 -4.07 -9.49 3.60
N CYS A 43 -5.12 -8.68 3.75
CA CYS A 43 -5.34 -7.49 2.93
C CYS A 43 -4.16 -6.52 3.04
N LEU A 44 -3.69 -6.21 4.24
CA LEU A 44 -2.59 -5.28 4.46
C LEU A 44 -1.25 -5.82 3.99
N LEU A 45 -0.96 -7.11 4.20
CA LEU A 45 0.26 -7.75 3.69
C LEU A 45 0.28 -7.78 2.16
N ILE A 46 -0.83 -8.16 1.52
CA ILE A 46 -0.97 -8.14 0.06
C ILE A 46 -0.82 -6.71 -0.46
N HIS A 47 -1.44 -5.75 0.20
CA HIS A 47 -1.35 -4.34 -0.18
C HIS A 47 0.10 -3.83 -0.17
N GLN A 48 0.88 -4.18 0.85
CA GLN A 48 2.31 -3.84 0.93
C GLN A 48 3.11 -4.45 -0.22
N MET A 49 2.88 -5.72 -0.53
CA MET A 49 3.59 -6.46 -1.58
C MET A 49 3.19 -6.01 -2.98
N LEU A 50 1.98 -5.50 -3.17
CA LEU A 50 1.50 -4.99 -4.46
C LEU A 50 1.89 -3.55 -4.72
N GLY A 51 2.00 -2.71 -3.69
CA GLY A 51 2.25 -1.28 -3.83
C GLY A 51 1.12 -0.51 -4.54
N THR A 52 -0.08 -1.09 -4.62
CA THR A 52 -1.29 -0.49 -5.22
C THR A 52 -1.86 0.64 -4.39
N ARG A 53 -2.87 1.35 -4.88
CA ARG A 53 -3.73 2.16 -4.03
C ARG A 53 -4.63 1.23 -3.21
N ILE A 54 -5.03 1.66 -2.01
CA ILE A 54 -5.87 0.82 -1.14
C ILE A 54 -7.20 0.44 -1.80
N SER A 55 -7.81 1.34 -2.55
CA SER A 55 -9.02 1.05 -3.32
C SER A 55 -8.82 -0.10 -4.29
N ASP A 56 -7.67 -0.16 -4.96
CA ASP A 56 -7.37 -1.19 -5.94
C ASP A 56 -7.12 -2.55 -5.27
N THR A 57 -6.53 -2.57 -4.07
CA THR A 57 -6.38 -3.79 -3.27
C THR A 57 -7.73 -4.30 -2.76
N LEU A 58 -8.57 -3.42 -2.24
CA LEU A 58 -9.88 -3.78 -1.68
C LEU A 58 -10.86 -4.28 -2.74
N THR A 59 -10.66 -3.92 -4.00
CA THR A 59 -11.49 -4.36 -5.14
C THR A 59 -10.85 -5.46 -5.97
N LEU A 60 -9.83 -6.15 -5.45
CA LEU A 60 -9.28 -7.34 -6.08
C LEU A 60 -10.35 -8.42 -6.20
N ARG A 61 -10.42 -9.05 -7.37
CA ARG A 61 -11.38 -10.10 -7.70
C ARG A 61 -10.77 -11.48 -7.53
N PRO A 62 -11.58 -12.51 -7.25
CA PRO A 62 -11.10 -13.89 -7.12
C PRO A 62 -10.40 -14.43 -8.37
N ASP A 63 -10.71 -13.91 -9.55
CA ASP A 63 -10.10 -14.28 -10.83
C ASP A 63 -8.86 -13.46 -11.22
N CYS A 64 -8.31 -12.67 -10.27
CA CYS A 64 -7.18 -11.78 -10.54
C CYS A 64 -5.85 -12.50 -10.84
N LEU A 65 -5.71 -13.76 -10.41
CA LEU A 65 -4.50 -14.55 -10.61
C LEU A 65 -4.48 -15.22 -11.98
N THR A 66 -3.39 -15.04 -12.70
CA THR A 66 -3.14 -15.73 -13.98
C THR A 66 -1.69 -16.22 -14.01
N ARG A 67 -1.38 -17.12 -14.94
CA ARG A 67 -0.03 -17.61 -15.16
C ARG A 67 0.34 -17.48 -16.62
N GLU A 68 1.44 -16.81 -16.91
CA GLU A 68 1.94 -16.56 -18.25
C GLU A 68 3.39 -16.99 -18.34
N ASN A 69 3.70 -17.89 -19.26
CA ASN A 69 5.07 -18.42 -19.46
C ASN A 69 5.77 -18.91 -18.18
N GLY A 70 5.00 -19.54 -17.28
CA GLY A 70 5.53 -20.03 -16.00
C GLY A 70 5.66 -18.98 -14.90
N GLN A 71 5.37 -17.70 -15.18
CA GLN A 71 5.37 -16.59 -14.24
C GLN A 71 3.96 -16.32 -13.71
N ASP A 72 3.84 -16.20 -12.37
CA ASP A 72 2.60 -15.79 -11.74
C ASP A 72 2.35 -14.30 -12.00
N MET A 73 1.14 -13.97 -12.43
CA MET A 73 0.72 -12.63 -12.79
C MET A 73 -0.53 -12.25 -12.01
N ILE A 74 -0.67 -10.97 -11.71
CA ILE A 74 -1.92 -10.42 -11.18
C ILE A 74 -2.51 -9.41 -12.15
N GLU A 75 -3.82 -9.48 -12.34
CA GLU A 75 -4.61 -8.49 -13.05
C GLU A 75 -5.32 -7.57 -12.06
N ILE A 76 -5.08 -6.27 -12.16
CA ILE A 76 -5.62 -5.26 -11.25
C ILE A 76 -6.52 -4.31 -12.02
N TYR A 77 -7.74 -4.12 -11.49
CA TYR A 77 -8.67 -3.11 -11.98
C TYR A 77 -8.49 -1.82 -11.20
N GLN A 78 -7.99 -0.80 -11.85
CA GLN A 78 -7.93 0.52 -11.22
C GLN A 78 -9.27 1.23 -11.40
N VAL A 79 -9.87 1.66 -10.30
CA VAL A 79 -11.15 2.39 -10.28
C VAL A 79 -11.13 3.65 -11.17
N LYS A 80 -9.95 4.26 -11.34
CA LYS A 80 -9.78 5.50 -12.12
C LYS A 80 -9.16 5.31 -13.50
N THR A 81 -8.64 4.11 -13.82
CA THR A 81 -7.90 3.97 -15.05
C THR A 81 -8.06 2.60 -15.72
N LYS A 82 -7.65 1.78 -16.14
CA LYS A 82 -7.82 0.54 -16.88
C LYS A 82 -7.21 -0.64 -16.13
N ARG A 83 -7.56 -1.84 -16.56
CA ARG A 83 -6.86 -3.08 -16.20
C ARG A 83 -5.37 -2.95 -16.48
N TYR A 84 -4.54 -3.39 -15.58
CA TYR A 84 -3.14 -3.67 -15.86
C TYR A 84 -2.70 -4.98 -15.23
N LYS A 85 -1.76 -5.65 -15.86
CA LYS A 85 -1.14 -6.86 -15.34
C LYS A 85 0.28 -6.59 -14.93
N LYS A 86 0.72 -7.27 -13.88
CA LYS A 86 2.13 -7.29 -13.49
C LYS A 86 2.55 -8.64 -12.93
N PRO A 87 3.84 -9.00 -13.04
CA PRO A 87 4.37 -10.20 -12.40
C PRO A 87 4.36 -10.06 -10.88
N ILE A 88 4.16 -11.17 -10.20
CA ILE A 88 4.19 -11.26 -8.74
C ILE A 88 5.07 -12.42 -8.29
N SER A 89 5.52 -12.37 -7.04
CA SER A 89 6.27 -13.45 -6.44
C SER A 89 5.38 -14.67 -6.13
N LYS A 90 5.99 -15.83 -5.99
CA LYS A 90 5.27 -17.06 -5.61
C LYS A 90 4.64 -16.94 -4.21
N GLU A 91 5.29 -16.22 -3.30
CA GLU A 91 4.78 -15.97 -1.96
C GLU A 91 3.50 -15.15 -2.01
N LEU A 92 3.49 -14.08 -2.81
CA LEU A 92 2.30 -13.25 -3.00
C LEU A 92 1.18 -14.01 -3.68
N ALA A 93 1.49 -14.83 -4.70
CA ALA A 93 0.51 -15.68 -5.37
C ALA A 93 -0.14 -16.67 -4.39
N LYS A 94 0.65 -17.31 -3.51
CA LYS A 94 0.13 -18.21 -2.47
C LYS A 94 -0.75 -17.48 -1.46
N LEU A 95 -0.34 -16.28 -1.02
CA LEU A 95 -1.12 -15.50 -0.06
C LEU A 95 -2.45 -15.03 -0.66
N LEU A 96 -2.46 -14.63 -1.93
CA LEU A 96 -3.68 -14.31 -2.67
C LEU A 96 -4.59 -15.54 -2.80
N GLN A 97 -4.03 -16.67 -3.21
CA GLN A 97 -4.79 -17.92 -3.35
C GLN A 97 -5.44 -18.34 -2.01
N SER A 98 -4.68 -18.31 -0.91
CA SER A 98 -5.20 -18.60 0.43
C SER A 98 -6.30 -17.62 0.87
N SER A 99 -6.22 -16.36 0.41
CA SER A 99 -7.24 -15.35 0.71
C SER A 99 -8.51 -15.60 -0.09
N ILE A 100 -8.38 -16.01 -1.35
CA ILE A 100 -9.52 -16.40 -2.21
C ILE A 100 -10.24 -17.62 -1.61
N GLU A 101 -9.49 -18.65 -1.26
CA GLU A 101 -10.05 -19.88 -0.65
C GLU A 101 -10.78 -19.58 0.66
N TYR A 102 -10.17 -18.79 1.55
CA TYR A 102 -10.80 -18.37 2.80
C TYR A 102 -12.15 -17.67 2.58
N THR A 103 -12.19 -16.75 1.60
CA THR A 103 -13.41 -15.99 1.32
C THR A 103 -14.49 -16.89 0.71
N GLN A 104 -14.11 -17.79 -0.20
CA GLN A 104 -15.02 -18.76 -0.79
C GLN A 104 -15.59 -19.73 0.24
N GLU A 105 -14.76 -20.23 1.16
CA GLU A 105 -15.22 -21.14 2.23
C GLU A 105 -16.17 -20.44 3.21
N LYS A 106 -15.89 -19.18 3.55
CA LYS A 106 -16.65 -18.46 4.58
C LYS A 106 -17.92 -17.80 4.04
N PHE A 107 -17.88 -17.28 2.81
CA PHE A 107 -18.95 -16.43 2.25
C PHE A 107 -19.52 -16.95 0.92
N GLY A 108 -18.95 -18.02 0.33
CA GLY A 108 -19.33 -18.49 -0.99
C GLY A 108 -18.75 -17.65 -2.12
N ASP A 109 -19.45 -17.64 -3.26
CA ASP A 109 -19.02 -16.86 -4.42
C ASP A 109 -19.25 -15.36 -4.16
N THR A 110 -18.16 -14.59 -4.20
CA THR A 110 -18.15 -13.16 -3.98
C THR A 110 -17.47 -12.43 -5.13
N GLU A 111 -17.82 -11.16 -5.35
CA GLU A 111 -17.19 -10.34 -6.37
C GLU A 111 -15.75 -9.93 -5.99
N TYR A 112 -15.45 -9.85 -4.69
CA TYR A 112 -14.17 -9.37 -4.16
C TYR A 112 -13.50 -10.42 -3.27
N ILE A 113 -12.17 -10.36 -3.16
CA ILE A 113 -11.39 -11.22 -2.24
C ILE A 113 -11.57 -10.76 -0.79
N PHE A 114 -11.59 -9.44 -0.56
CA PHE A 114 -11.75 -8.84 0.76
C PHE A 114 -13.14 -8.24 0.89
N VAL A 115 -13.99 -8.88 1.66
CA VAL A 115 -15.41 -8.53 1.74
C VAL A 115 -15.81 -7.96 3.10
N ASN A 116 -16.88 -7.19 3.11
CA ASN A 116 -17.55 -6.80 4.34
C ASN A 116 -18.26 -8.04 4.91
N GLU A 117 -17.94 -8.45 6.14
CA GLU A 117 -18.50 -9.66 6.74
C GLU A 117 -20.02 -9.62 6.93
N LYS A 118 -20.60 -8.43 7.07
CA LYS A 118 -22.05 -8.25 7.21
C LYS A 118 -22.76 -8.17 5.87
N GLU A 119 -22.07 -7.73 4.83
CA GLU A 119 -22.59 -7.57 3.46
C GLU A 119 -21.53 -8.10 2.48
N PRO A 120 -21.41 -9.42 2.28
CA PRO A 120 -20.32 -10.01 1.47
C PRO A 120 -20.31 -9.61 -0.01
N ASP A 121 -21.40 -9.04 -0.52
CA ASP A 121 -21.49 -8.46 -1.87
C ASP A 121 -20.71 -7.13 -2.00
N ARG A 122 -20.23 -6.59 -0.88
CA ARG A 122 -19.46 -5.35 -0.85
C ARG A 122 -18.03 -5.58 -0.41
N PRO A 123 -17.07 -4.82 -0.96
CA PRO A 123 -15.70 -4.91 -0.51
C PRO A 123 -15.55 -4.38 0.93
N MET A 124 -14.53 -4.85 1.62
CA MET A 124 -14.12 -4.31 2.92
C MET A 124 -13.86 -2.81 2.80
N GLN A 125 -14.25 -2.05 3.79
CA GLN A 125 -14.09 -0.59 3.80
C GLN A 125 -12.76 -0.17 4.44
N TYR A 126 -12.05 0.73 3.79
CA TYR A 126 -10.77 1.26 4.31
C TYR A 126 -10.89 1.84 5.72
N MET A 127 -11.96 2.60 6.00
CA MET A 127 -12.13 3.21 7.33
C MET A 127 -12.25 2.17 8.44
N ALA A 128 -12.89 1.03 8.17
CA ALA A 128 -12.96 -0.06 9.15
C ALA A 128 -11.58 -0.66 9.44
N ILE A 129 -10.75 -0.85 8.41
CA ILE A 129 -9.37 -1.30 8.55
C ILE A 129 -8.56 -0.27 9.35
N LYS A 130 -8.62 1.00 8.94
CA LYS A 130 -7.89 2.09 9.60
C LYS A 130 -8.22 2.18 11.08
N THR A 131 -9.48 2.14 11.45
CA THR A 131 -9.92 2.19 12.85
C THR A 131 -9.32 1.03 13.64
N LYS A 132 -9.39 -0.20 13.14
CA LYS A 132 -8.84 -1.38 13.83
C LYS A 132 -7.32 -1.32 13.98
N VAL A 133 -6.60 -0.85 12.93
CA VAL A 133 -5.14 -0.69 12.99
C VAL A 133 -4.75 0.41 13.98
N MET A 134 -5.46 1.54 13.97
CA MET A 134 -5.19 2.63 14.94
C MET A 134 -5.46 2.21 16.38
N SER A 135 -6.53 1.44 16.64
CA SER A 135 -6.79 0.85 17.95
C SER A 135 -5.66 -0.07 18.39
N MET A 136 -5.22 -0.96 17.52
CA MET A 136 -4.09 -1.86 17.78
C MET A 136 -2.80 -1.09 18.11
N ILE A 137 -2.46 -0.06 17.33
CA ILE A 137 -1.29 0.79 17.59
C ILE A 137 -1.40 1.45 18.98
N GLN A 138 -2.57 1.96 19.34
CA GLN A 138 -2.81 2.59 20.62
C GLN A 138 -2.74 1.58 21.78
N GLU A 139 -3.39 0.44 21.66
CA GLU A 139 -3.41 -0.61 22.68
C GLU A 139 -2.03 -1.21 22.93
N LYS A 140 -1.27 -1.44 21.88
CA LYS A 140 0.08 -2.00 21.94
C LYS A 140 1.15 -0.94 22.23
N GLN A 141 0.79 0.36 22.26
CA GLN A 141 1.75 1.46 22.38
C GLN A 141 2.88 1.35 21.38
N LEU A 142 2.53 0.99 20.14
CA LEU A 142 3.50 0.73 19.08
C LEU A 142 4.20 2.03 18.67
N LYS A 143 5.52 2.06 18.87
CA LYS A 143 6.36 3.25 18.64
C LYS A 143 7.12 3.16 17.33
N ASP A 144 7.26 4.29 16.68
CA ASP A 144 8.15 4.47 15.53
C ASP A 144 9.63 4.61 15.96
N ASP A 145 10.53 4.83 15.00
CA ASP A 145 11.95 4.99 15.28
C ASP A 145 12.29 6.27 16.06
N HIS A 146 11.38 7.23 16.12
CA HIS A 146 11.52 8.46 16.90
C HIS A 146 10.89 8.36 18.30
N GLY A 147 10.31 7.22 18.66
CA GLY A 147 9.65 6.99 19.95
C GLY A 147 8.22 7.55 20.03
N GLU A 148 7.67 8.05 18.93
CA GLU A 148 6.29 8.49 18.82
C GLU A 148 5.36 7.33 18.47
N LEU A 149 4.06 7.46 18.77
CA LEU A 149 3.09 6.47 18.31
C LEU A 149 3.08 6.38 16.79
N PHE A 150 3.00 5.17 16.26
CA PHE A 150 2.99 4.91 14.83
C PHE A 150 1.89 5.71 14.12
N GLY A 151 2.27 6.52 13.13
CA GLY A 151 1.33 7.05 12.16
C GLY A 151 0.93 5.96 11.16
N PHE A 152 -0.36 5.76 10.95
CA PHE A 152 -0.85 4.76 10.00
C PHE A 152 -1.58 5.41 8.81
N GLY A 153 -1.14 5.05 7.62
CA GLY A 153 -1.80 5.38 6.38
C GLY A 153 -1.35 4.44 5.26
N THR A 154 -2.29 3.96 4.46
CA THR A 154 -1.99 2.99 3.39
C THR A 154 -1.13 3.56 2.28
N HIS A 155 -1.08 4.89 2.11
CA HIS A 155 -0.12 5.53 1.22
C HIS A 155 1.32 5.29 1.64
N MET A 156 1.60 5.12 2.92
CA MET A 156 2.95 4.86 3.43
C MET A 156 3.48 3.51 2.94
N PHE A 157 2.63 2.50 2.83
CA PHE A 157 3.00 1.21 2.23
C PHE A 157 3.38 1.34 0.75
N ARG A 158 2.61 2.14 0.01
CA ARG A 158 2.91 2.41 -1.40
C ARG A 158 4.19 3.22 -1.57
N HIS A 159 4.45 4.18 -0.69
CA HIS A 159 5.71 4.92 -0.67
C HIS A 159 6.88 3.98 -0.34
N TYR A 160 6.75 3.15 0.68
CA TYR A 160 7.75 2.14 1.02
C TYR A 160 8.06 1.23 -0.18
N TYR A 161 7.02 0.68 -0.83
CA TYR A 161 7.17 -0.15 -2.03
C TYR A 161 7.88 0.61 -3.17
N GLY A 162 7.48 1.86 -3.44
CA GLY A 162 8.10 2.70 -4.46
C GLY A 162 9.57 2.98 -4.19
N VAL A 163 9.94 3.29 -2.94
CA VAL A 163 11.32 3.48 -2.52
C VAL A 163 12.14 2.19 -2.70
N LYS A 164 11.61 1.04 -2.29
CA LYS A 164 12.28 -0.26 -2.50
C LYS A 164 12.54 -0.56 -3.98
N LEU A 165 11.61 -0.23 -4.88
CA LEU A 165 11.84 -0.38 -6.31
C LEU A 165 12.98 0.52 -6.82
N THR A 166 13.12 1.74 -6.29
CA THR A 166 14.23 2.63 -6.66
C THR A 166 15.57 2.11 -6.12
N GLU A 167 15.59 1.55 -4.92
CA GLU A 167 16.78 0.92 -4.32
C GLU A 167 17.24 -0.32 -5.11
N MET A 168 16.34 -0.99 -5.81
CA MET A 168 16.66 -2.10 -6.72
C MET A 168 17.27 -1.63 -8.06
N HIS A 169 17.54 -0.33 -8.22
CA HIS A 169 18.10 0.28 -9.42
C HIS A 169 17.30 0.01 -10.73
N LEU A 170 15.99 -0.17 -10.59
CA LEU A 170 15.10 -0.29 -11.74
C LEU A 170 14.96 1.06 -12.45
N ASP A 171 14.77 1.03 -13.78
CA ASP A 171 14.50 2.23 -14.55
C ASP A 171 13.11 2.82 -14.26
N ASP A 172 12.93 4.11 -14.55
CA ASP A 172 11.71 4.84 -14.21
C ASP A 172 10.45 4.29 -14.91
N TRP A 173 10.58 3.78 -16.13
CA TRP A 173 9.47 3.18 -16.85
C TRP A 173 9.02 1.88 -16.22
N THR A 174 9.97 1.04 -15.81
CA THR A 174 9.69 -0.20 -15.08
C THR A 174 9.01 0.09 -13.74
N ILE A 175 9.49 1.06 -12.98
CA ILE A 175 8.87 1.48 -11.71
C ILE A 175 7.46 2.02 -11.96
N ALA A 176 7.27 2.90 -12.93
CA ALA A 176 5.96 3.43 -13.28
C ALA A 176 4.98 2.31 -13.65
N ARG A 177 5.41 1.34 -14.45
CA ARG A 177 4.60 0.18 -14.84
C ARG A 177 4.21 -0.69 -13.65
N LEU A 178 5.13 -0.99 -12.75
CA LEU A 178 4.88 -1.80 -11.55
C LEU A 178 3.90 -1.10 -10.58
N LEU A 179 3.91 0.23 -10.55
CA LEU A 179 2.98 1.03 -9.75
C LEU A 179 1.66 1.36 -10.47
N GLY A 180 1.52 0.96 -11.74
CA GLY A 180 0.34 1.29 -12.55
C GLY A 180 0.23 2.78 -12.87
N HIS A 181 1.36 3.48 -13.00
CA HIS A 181 1.41 4.89 -13.37
C HIS A 181 1.50 5.04 -14.91
N LYS A 182 0.77 6.02 -15.44
CA LYS A 182 0.84 6.39 -16.86
C LYS A 182 1.96 7.40 -17.17
N ARG A 183 2.48 8.09 -16.16
CA ARG A 183 3.47 9.18 -16.27
C ARG A 183 4.61 8.96 -15.30
N LEU A 184 5.81 9.42 -15.69
CA LEU A 184 7.04 9.29 -14.90
C LEU A 184 7.12 10.26 -13.71
N ASN A 185 6.38 11.35 -13.72
CA ASN A 185 6.49 12.41 -12.70
C ASN A 185 6.38 11.85 -11.25
N ASN A 186 5.54 10.85 -11.05
CA ASN A 186 5.37 10.23 -9.73
C ASN A 186 6.57 9.35 -9.32
N VAL A 187 7.34 8.84 -10.29
CA VAL A 187 8.53 8.02 -10.01
C VAL A 187 9.68 8.89 -9.47
N GLN A 188 9.84 10.10 -10.01
CA GLN A 188 10.85 11.05 -9.52
C GLN A 188 10.67 11.37 -8.04
N HIS A 189 9.43 11.34 -7.57
CA HIS A 189 9.12 11.52 -6.16
C HIS A 189 9.74 10.43 -5.28
N TYR A 190 9.59 9.15 -5.68
CA TYR A 190 10.21 8.03 -4.96
C TYR A 190 11.74 8.06 -5.00
N ARG A 191 12.35 8.53 -6.09
CA ARG A 191 13.82 8.73 -6.15
C ARG A 191 14.30 9.80 -5.18
N LYS A 192 13.57 10.91 -5.05
CA LYS A 192 13.90 11.94 -4.05
C LYS A 192 13.82 11.39 -2.63
N MET A 193 12.80 10.59 -2.32
CA MET A 193 12.64 9.95 -1.00
C MET A 193 13.77 8.95 -0.73
N SER A 194 14.16 8.14 -1.71
CA SER A 194 15.28 7.19 -1.59
C SER A 194 16.60 7.92 -1.35
N ASN A 195 16.86 8.99 -2.07
CA ASN A 195 18.06 9.80 -1.91
C ASN A 195 18.10 10.49 -0.54
N GLN A 196 16.97 11.01 -0.05
CA GLN A 196 16.87 11.60 1.28
C GLN A 196 17.18 10.57 2.37
N ARG A 197 16.56 9.39 2.29
CA ARG A 197 16.81 8.29 3.22
C ARG A 197 18.29 7.91 3.25
N MET A 198 18.91 7.77 2.08
CA MET A 198 20.33 7.44 1.96
C MET A 198 21.22 8.54 2.61
N ALA A 199 20.86 9.82 2.41
CA ALA A 199 21.57 10.93 3.02
C ALA A 199 21.42 10.96 4.55
N ASP A 200 20.26 10.58 5.07
CA ASP A 200 20.01 10.52 6.51
C ASP A 200 20.77 9.35 7.15
N GLU A 201 20.75 8.18 6.55
CA GLU A 201 21.51 6.98 7.00
C GLU A 201 23.03 7.22 6.99
N THR A 202 23.56 8.05 6.06
CA THR A 202 25.00 8.35 5.99
C THR A 202 25.45 9.48 6.93
N ARG A 203 24.52 10.25 7.51
CA ARG A 203 24.87 11.29 8.52
C ARG A 203 25.10 10.73 9.91
N GLU A 204 24.60 9.52 10.17
CA GLU A 204 24.73 8.84 11.46
C GLU A 204 26.05 8.03 11.57
N VAL A 205 26.89 8.04 10.52
CA VAL A 205 28.21 7.42 10.47
C VAL A 205 29.28 8.49 10.60
#